data_a829b847c50960bc04f681c3fb52855f
#
_entry.id   a829b847c50960bc04f681c3fb52855f
#
_cell.length_a   1.000
_cell.length_b   1.000
_cell.length_c   1.000
_cell.angle_alpha   90.00
_cell.angle_beta   90.00
_cell.angle_gamma   90.00
#
_symmetry.space_group_name_H-M   'P 1'
#
loop_
_entity.id
_entity.type
_entity.pdbx_description
1 polymer ?
#
loop_
_entity_poly.entity_id
_entity_poly.type
_entity_poly.pdbx_seq_one_letter_code
_entity_poly.pdbx_strand_id
1 'polypeptide(L)'
;MSGAASSAWLGVQRWGLRRLESLVLRRRRIAPHLATGLKGEREALLHLRGLGYVVVARRWKSVRLRGDVDLIGWDGERLCFVEVKTRGEHNPMEPAEAAVDSGKQEMLRKMARAYLKGFPRALRDGVRVRFDVVSVYLVADKVEFEVQKGALGWE
;
A
#
# COMPACT_ATOMS: atom_id res chain seq x y z
N MET A 1 -22.18 -17.79 0.11
CA MET A 1 -23.02 -16.56 -0.01
C MET A 1 -22.37 -15.30 0.59
N SER A 2 -21.05 -15.16 0.59
CA SER A 2 -20.36 -14.00 1.23
C SER A 2 -19.82 -12.93 0.24
N GLY A 3 -19.96 -13.12 -1.07
CA GLY A 3 -19.37 -12.21 -2.06
C GLY A 3 -20.10 -10.88 -2.26
N ALA A 4 -21.41 -10.86 -2.17
CA ALA A 4 -22.22 -9.67 -2.47
C ALA A 4 -22.15 -8.60 -1.38
N ALA A 5 -22.09 -9.01 -0.11
CA ALA A 5 -21.96 -8.08 1.02
C ALA A 5 -20.58 -7.39 1.03
N SER A 6 -19.54 -8.12 0.64
CA SER A 6 -18.16 -7.59 0.54
C SER A 6 -18.05 -6.51 -0.55
N SER A 7 -18.69 -6.71 -1.71
CA SER A 7 -18.62 -5.74 -2.81
C SER A 7 -19.39 -4.45 -2.52
N ALA A 8 -20.55 -4.55 -1.87
CA ALA A 8 -21.34 -3.39 -1.46
C ALA A 8 -20.62 -2.56 -0.40
N TRP A 9 -19.98 -3.21 0.57
CA TRP A 9 -19.23 -2.55 1.62
C TRP A 9 -17.97 -1.83 1.09
N LEU A 10 -17.27 -2.44 0.13
CA LEU A 10 -16.18 -1.81 -0.61
C LEU A 10 -16.65 -0.60 -1.41
N GLY A 11 -17.85 -0.65 -1.99
CA GLY A 11 -18.47 0.48 -2.68
C GLY A 11 -18.71 1.68 -1.77
N VAL A 12 -19.24 1.46 -0.58
CA VAL A 12 -19.45 2.51 0.44
C VAL A 12 -18.14 3.10 0.92
N GLN A 13 -17.13 2.26 1.19
CA GLN A 13 -15.80 2.74 1.56
C GLN A 13 -15.14 3.57 0.45
N ARG A 14 -15.29 3.12 -0.80
CA ARG A 14 -14.76 3.83 -1.97
C ARG A 14 -15.40 5.21 -2.12
N TRP A 15 -16.71 5.31 -1.93
CA TRP A 15 -17.42 6.59 -1.96
C TRP A 15 -17.01 7.53 -0.83
N GLY A 16 -16.92 7.03 0.39
CA GLY A 16 -16.49 7.81 1.57
C GLY A 16 -15.07 8.32 1.44
N LEU A 17 -14.12 7.50 0.98
CA LEU A 17 -12.73 7.89 0.77
C LEU A 17 -12.59 8.94 -0.34
N ARG A 18 -13.33 8.81 -1.46
CA ARG A 18 -13.35 9.81 -2.53
C ARG A 18 -13.84 11.17 -2.04
N ARG A 19 -14.85 11.18 -1.19
CA ARG A 19 -15.43 12.41 -0.67
C ARG A 19 -14.50 13.11 0.33
N LEU A 20 -13.83 12.36 1.19
CA LEU A 20 -12.82 12.90 2.10
C LEU A 20 -11.61 13.47 1.36
N GLU A 21 -11.13 12.78 0.33
CA GLU A 21 -10.03 13.28 -0.50
C GLU A 21 -10.41 14.54 -1.27
N SER A 22 -11.63 14.62 -1.83
CA SER A 22 -12.09 15.82 -2.51
C SER A 22 -12.16 17.04 -1.60
N LEU A 23 -12.46 16.84 -0.31
CA LEU A 23 -12.46 17.90 0.69
C LEU A 23 -11.04 18.32 1.08
N VAL A 24 -10.11 17.38 1.21
CA VAL A 24 -8.70 17.65 1.50
C VAL A 24 -8.02 18.36 0.31
N LEU A 25 -8.31 17.90 -0.91
CA LEU A 25 -7.79 18.49 -2.15
C LEU A 25 -8.32 19.91 -2.38
N ARG A 26 -9.57 20.22 -1.98
CA ARG A 26 -10.13 21.58 -2.06
C ARG A 26 -9.46 22.56 -1.09
N ARG A 27 -8.96 22.09 0.06
CA ARG A 27 -8.35 22.95 1.08
C ARG A 27 -6.86 23.23 0.86
N ARG A 28 -6.15 22.42 0.07
CA ARG A 28 -4.75 22.63 -0.29
C ARG A 28 -4.59 22.50 -1.79
N ARG A 29 -3.89 23.44 -2.44
CA ARG A 29 -3.39 23.27 -3.81
C ARG A 29 -2.30 22.18 -3.76
N ILE A 30 -2.71 20.92 -3.83
CA ILE A 30 -1.81 19.77 -3.87
C ILE A 30 -1.27 19.67 -5.30
N ALA A 31 0.04 19.55 -5.43
CA ALA A 31 0.68 19.35 -6.74
C ALA A 31 0.11 18.12 -7.46
N PRO A 32 -0.10 18.18 -8.79
CA PRO A 32 -0.77 17.10 -9.55
C PRO A 32 -0.17 15.71 -9.33
N HIS A 33 1.16 15.59 -9.26
CA HIS A 33 1.86 14.32 -9.01
C HIS A 33 1.54 13.75 -7.62
N LEU A 34 1.37 14.61 -6.62
CA LEU A 34 1.01 14.19 -5.26
C LEU A 34 -0.45 13.72 -5.20
N ALA A 35 -1.36 14.38 -5.93
CA ALA A 35 -2.74 13.96 -6.07
C ALA A 35 -2.85 12.59 -6.75
N THR A 36 -2.05 12.34 -7.78
CA THR A 36 -1.96 11.05 -8.48
C THR A 36 -1.45 9.95 -7.56
N GLY A 37 -0.40 10.20 -6.77
CA GLY A 37 0.11 9.25 -5.77
C GLY A 37 -0.94 8.89 -4.72
N LEU A 38 -1.64 9.87 -4.16
CA LEU A 38 -2.71 9.65 -3.19
C LEU A 38 -3.88 8.84 -3.78
N LYS A 39 -4.22 9.08 -5.05
CA LYS A 39 -5.23 8.29 -5.77
C LYS A 39 -4.77 6.84 -5.90
N GLY A 40 -3.52 6.61 -6.31
CA GLY A 40 -2.96 5.26 -6.43
C GLY A 40 -2.94 4.50 -5.11
N GLU A 41 -2.49 5.12 -4.02
CA GLU A 41 -2.50 4.52 -2.69
C GLU A 41 -3.92 4.12 -2.24
N ARG A 42 -4.93 4.96 -2.53
CA ARG A 42 -6.32 4.64 -2.22
C ARG A 42 -6.82 3.44 -3.03
N GLU A 43 -6.57 3.44 -4.34
CA GLU A 43 -6.99 2.33 -5.22
C GLU A 43 -6.28 1.02 -4.81
N ALA A 44 -4.98 1.07 -4.49
CA ALA A 44 -4.23 -0.08 -3.98
C ALA A 44 -4.82 -0.62 -2.67
N LEU A 45 -5.17 0.26 -1.72
CA LEU A 45 -5.82 -0.13 -0.47
C LEU A 45 -7.11 -0.92 -0.73
N LEU A 46 -7.98 -0.41 -1.59
CA LEU A 46 -9.26 -1.05 -1.90
C LEU A 46 -9.07 -2.37 -2.64
N HIS A 47 -8.10 -2.42 -3.55
CA HIS A 47 -7.74 -3.63 -4.27
C HIS A 47 -7.24 -4.72 -3.33
N LEU A 48 -6.28 -4.41 -2.45
CA LEU A 48 -5.74 -5.36 -1.47
C LEU A 48 -6.82 -5.88 -0.51
N ARG A 49 -7.74 -5.02 -0.05
CA ARG A 49 -8.88 -5.45 0.74
C ARG A 49 -9.80 -6.42 -0.02
N GLY A 50 -9.99 -6.17 -1.31
CA GLY A 50 -10.72 -7.08 -2.21
C GLY A 50 -10.04 -8.45 -2.35
N LEU A 51 -8.71 -8.51 -2.24
CA LEU A 51 -7.91 -9.72 -2.22
C LEU A 51 -7.84 -10.41 -0.84
N GLY A 52 -8.47 -9.84 0.19
CA GLY A 52 -8.52 -10.41 1.54
C GLY A 52 -7.48 -9.88 2.52
N TYR A 53 -6.68 -8.86 2.15
CA TYR A 53 -5.78 -8.23 3.11
C TYR A 53 -6.54 -7.46 4.17
N VAL A 54 -6.11 -7.59 5.41
CA VAL A 54 -6.56 -6.76 6.52
C VAL A 54 -5.57 -5.61 6.70
N VAL A 55 -5.83 -4.47 6.04
CA VAL A 55 -4.95 -3.31 6.11
C VAL A 55 -5.12 -2.62 7.47
N VAL A 56 -4.02 -2.49 8.22
CA VAL A 56 -3.98 -1.98 9.59
C VAL A 56 -3.34 -0.59 9.70
N ALA A 57 -2.53 -0.18 8.73
CA ALA A 57 -1.94 1.15 8.70
C ALA A 57 -1.78 1.68 7.26
N ARG A 58 -1.83 3.00 7.14
CA ARG A 58 -1.56 3.74 5.89
C ARG A 58 -0.54 4.82 6.18
N ARG A 59 0.41 5.03 5.24
CA ARG A 59 1.45 6.07 5.34
C ARG A 59 2.09 6.10 6.74
N TRP A 60 2.43 4.89 7.20
CA TRP A 60 2.99 4.74 8.53
C TRP A 60 4.40 5.32 8.60
N LYS A 61 4.64 6.11 9.64
CA LYS A 61 5.92 6.79 9.90
C LYS A 61 6.50 6.35 11.23
N SER A 62 7.80 6.18 11.27
CA SER A 62 8.54 6.05 12.51
C SER A 62 8.96 7.43 13.02
N VAL A 63 8.96 7.61 14.34
CA VAL A 63 9.43 8.85 14.96
C VAL A 63 10.93 9.10 14.70
N ARG A 64 11.70 8.04 14.47
CA ARG A 64 13.17 8.09 14.37
C ARG A 64 13.72 7.92 12.95
N LEU A 65 12.89 7.49 12.01
CA LEU A 65 13.31 7.20 10.64
C LEU A 65 12.63 8.15 9.67
N ARG A 66 13.36 8.54 8.63
CA ARG A 66 12.79 9.30 7.51
C ARG A 66 12.05 8.34 6.57
N GLY A 67 11.01 8.86 5.93
CA GLY A 67 10.18 8.10 5.00
C GLY A 67 8.90 7.57 5.63
N ASP A 68 8.16 6.82 4.85
CA ASP A 68 6.91 6.19 5.24
C ASP A 68 6.76 4.83 4.53
N VAL A 69 5.87 4.01 5.07
CA VAL A 69 5.38 2.79 4.43
C VAL A 69 3.97 3.07 3.95
N ASP A 70 3.69 2.90 2.67
CA ASP A 70 2.42 3.27 2.07
C ASP A 70 1.25 2.53 2.71
N LEU A 71 1.35 1.20 2.82
CA LEU A 71 0.33 0.37 3.46
C LEU A 71 0.99 -0.73 4.31
N ILE A 72 0.40 -1.05 5.44
CA ILE A 72 0.75 -2.22 6.25
C ILE A 72 -0.53 -3.03 6.46
N GLY A 73 -0.45 -4.34 6.25
CA GLY A 73 -1.62 -5.21 6.39
C GLY A 73 -1.26 -6.68 6.55
N TRP A 74 -2.23 -7.47 6.94
CA TRP A 74 -2.12 -8.91 7.05
C TRP A 74 -2.69 -9.59 5.81
N ASP A 75 -1.93 -10.49 5.22
CA ASP A 75 -2.36 -11.47 4.22
C ASP A 75 -2.28 -12.86 4.87
N GLY A 76 -3.41 -13.31 5.42
CA GLY A 76 -3.42 -14.46 6.31
C GLY A 76 -2.54 -14.22 7.55
N GLU A 77 -1.53 -15.05 7.74
CA GLU A 77 -0.58 -14.96 8.87
C GLU A 77 0.67 -14.11 8.58
N ARG A 78 0.74 -13.47 7.42
CA ARG A 78 1.91 -12.68 7.01
C ARG A 78 1.64 -11.20 7.18
N LEU A 79 2.49 -10.51 7.90
CA LEU A 79 2.50 -9.07 8.00
C LEU A 79 3.22 -8.48 6.79
N CYS A 80 2.47 -7.81 5.94
CA CYS A 80 2.94 -7.28 4.67
C CYS A 80 3.19 -5.78 4.77
N PHE A 81 4.39 -5.35 4.38
CA PHE A 81 4.76 -3.96 4.17
C PHE A 81 4.70 -3.70 2.67
N VAL A 82 3.81 -2.82 2.27
CA VAL A 82 3.46 -2.63 0.87
C VAL A 82 3.92 -1.28 0.38
N GLU A 83 4.68 -1.28 -0.69
CA GLU A 83 5.01 -0.10 -1.48
C GLU A 83 4.04 0.03 -2.65
N VAL A 84 3.50 1.22 -2.86
CA VAL A 84 2.57 1.51 -3.96
C VAL A 84 3.26 2.36 -5.01
N LYS A 85 3.25 1.89 -6.24
CA LYS A 85 3.76 2.63 -7.40
C LYS A 85 2.61 2.99 -8.33
N THR A 86 2.34 4.28 -8.46
CA THR A 86 1.31 4.79 -9.38
C THR A 86 1.96 5.16 -10.70
N ARG A 87 1.42 4.64 -11.80
CA ARG A 87 1.91 4.84 -13.16
C ARG A 87 0.78 5.27 -14.08
N GLY A 88 1.10 6.05 -15.12
CA GLY A 88 0.13 6.45 -16.15
C GLY A 88 -0.10 5.38 -17.20
N GLU A 89 0.91 4.53 -17.47
CA GLU A 89 0.87 3.50 -18.50
C GLU A 89 1.54 2.22 -18.02
N HIS A 90 1.10 1.09 -18.56
CA HIS A 90 1.74 -0.19 -18.34
C HIS A 90 2.95 -0.33 -19.26
N ASN A 91 4.16 -0.38 -18.68
CA ASN A 91 5.37 -0.70 -19.40
C ASN A 91 5.81 -2.13 -19.08
N PRO A 92 5.59 -3.10 -19.97
CA PRO A 92 5.93 -4.51 -19.70
C PRO A 92 7.46 -4.75 -19.59
N MET A 93 8.27 -3.78 -20.01
CA MET A 93 9.74 -3.85 -19.91
C MET A 93 10.29 -3.39 -18.56
N GLU A 94 9.45 -2.84 -17.68
CA GLU A 94 9.84 -2.35 -16.36
C GLU A 94 9.18 -3.18 -15.26
N PRO A 95 9.89 -4.17 -14.69
CA PRO A 95 9.37 -5.00 -13.61
C PRO A 95 8.96 -4.16 -12.39
N ALA A 96 7.92 -4.56 -11.68
CA ALA A 96 7.48 -3.87 -10.46
C ALA A 96 8.61 -3.77 -9.42
N GLU A 97 9.49 -4.76 -9.36
CA GLU A 97 10.68 -4.80 -8.48
C GLU A 97 11.69 -3.71 -8.79
N ALA A 98 11.95 -3.44 -10.08
CA ALA A 98 12.86 -2.38 -10.51
C ALA A 98 12.38 -0.99 -10.11
N ALA A 99 11.09 -0.86 -9.76
CA ALA A 99 10.51 0.38 -9.28
C ALA A 99 10.92 0.75 -7.85
N VAL A 100 11.53 -0.18 -7.11
CA VAL A 100 11.97 0.03 -5.73
C VAL A 100 13.50 -0.04 -5.69
N ASP A 101 14.15 1.12 -5.70
CA ASP A 101 15.60 1.21 -5.63
C ASP A 101 16.16 0.66 -4.29
N SER A 102 17.46 0.38 -4.25
CA SER A 102 18.12 -0.23 -3.09
C SER A 102 18.00 0.61 -1.82
N GLY A 103 18.01 1.94 -1.94
CA GLY A 103 17.84 2.85 -0.80
C GLY A 103 16.43 2.76 -0.21
N LYS A 104 15.40 2.68 -1.06
CA LYS A 104 14.02 2.49 -0.63
C LYS A 104 13.83 1.10 -0.02
N GLN A 105 14.43 0.05 -0.57
CA GLN A 105 14.39 -1.30 0.00
C GLN A 105 14.97 -1.33 1.41
N GLU A 106 16.14 -0.74 1.61
CA GLU A 106 16.76 -0.66 2.94
C GLU A 106 15.89 0.14 3.91
N MET A 107 15.32 1.25 3.46
CA MET A 107 14.41 2.06 4.26
C MET A 107 13.19 1.24 4.69
N LEU A 108 12.56 0.50 3.77
CA LEU A 108 11.40 -0.37 4.08
C LEU A 108 11.75 -1.43 5.13
N ARG A 109 12.93 -2.07 5.03
CA ARG A 109 13.39 -3.05 6.05
C ARG A 109 13.58 -2.39 7.42
N LYS A 110 14.19 -1.19 7.47
CA LYS A 110 14.35 -0.43 8.73
C LYS A 110 13.00 -0.06 9.33
N MET A 111 12.05 0.38 8.49
CA MET A 111 10.69 0.73 8.91
C MET A 111 9.94 -0.49 9.45
N ALA A 112 10.05 -1.64 8.78
CA ALA A 112 9.43 -2.87 9.24
C ALA A 112 9.98 -3.32 10.62
N ARG A 113 11.30 -3.27 10.81
CA ARG A 113 11.91 -3.54 12.12
C ARG A 113 11.42 -2.57 13.19
N ALA A 114 11.26 -1.28 12.85
CA ALA A 114 10.74 -0.28 13.77
C ALA A 114 9.27 -0.53 14.13
N TYR A 115 8.44 -0.93 13.15
CA TYR A 115 7.04 -1.31 13.36
C TYR A 115 6.91 -2.51 14.28
N LEU A 116 7.71 -3.55 14.05
CA LEU A 116 7.72 -4.77 14.87
C LEU A 116 8.11 -4.50 16.34
N LYS A 117 8.88 -3.46 16.63
CA LYS A 117 9.18 -3.08 18.01
C LYS A 117 7.94 -2.72 18.83
N GLY A 118 6.85 -2.34 18.18
CA GLY A 118 5.55 -2.13 18.82
C GLY A 118 4.84 -3.41 19.26
N PHE A 119 5.28 -4.58 18.77
CA PHE A 119 4.73 -5.87 19.18
C PHE A 119 5.32 -6.33 20.53
N PRO A 120 4.53 -7.03 21.38
CA PRO A 120 5.09 -7.71 22.56
C PRO A 120 6.26 -8.60 22.16
N ARG A 121 7.34 -8.58 22.97
CA ARG A 121 8.57 -9.32 22.66
C ARG A 121 8.32 -10.81 22.40
N ALA A 122 7.44 -11.42 23.18
CA ALA A 122 7.10 -12.84 23.06
C ALA A 122 6.44 -13.21 21.70
N LEU A 123 5.81 -12.25 21.03
CA LEU A 123 5.12 -12.47 19.74
C LEU A 123 5.97 -12.06 18.55
N ARG A 124 6.94 -11.18 18.75
CA ARG A 124 7.71 -10.53 17.68
C ARG A 124 8.45 -11.53 16.80
N ASP A 125 9.10 -12.52 17.40
CA ASP A 125 9.92 -13.51 16.69
C ASP A 125 9.09 -14.48 15.86
N GLY A 126 7.78 -14.61 16.16
CA GLY A 126 6.83 -15.44 15.41
C GLY A 126 6.16 -14.73 14.24
N VAL A 127 6.32 -13.39 14.10
CA VAL A 127 5.69 -12.64 13.02
C VAL A 127 6.41 -12.90 11.70
N ARG A 128 5.69 -13.47 10.76
CA ARG A 128 6.20 -13.65 9.38
C ARG A 128 6.01 -12.37 8.59
N VAL A 129 7.12 -11.78 8.19
CA VAL A 129 7.13 -10.52 7.42
C VAL A 129 7.26 -10.80 5.93
N ARG A 130 6.58 -9.97 5.11
CA ARG A 130 6.71 -9.96 3.66
C ARG A 130 6.68 -8.53 3.14
N PHE A 131 7.43 -8.27 2.08
CA PHE A 131 7.38 -7.00 1.37
C PHE A 131 6.71 -7.20 0.02
N ASP A 132 5.66 -6.44 -0.22
CA ASP A 132 4.89 -6.49 -1.45
C ASP A 132 4.99 -5.16 -2.20
N VAL A 133 4.90 -5.21 -3.52
CA VAL A 133 4.79 -4.02 -4.37
C VAL A 133 3.46 -4.07 -5.10
N VAL A 134 2.74 -2.96 -5.09
CA VAL A 134 1.50 -2.79 -5.86
C VAL A 134 1.72 -1.71 -6.89
N SER A 135 1.76 -2.08 -8.15
CA SER A 135 1.70 -1.14 -9.26
C SER A 135 0.24 -0.83 -9.58
N VAL A 136 -0.08 0.45 -9.62
CA VAL A 136 -1.41 0.97 -9.96
C VAL A 136 -1.30 1.76 -11.25
N TYR A 137 -1.93 1.26 -12.30
CA TYR A 137 -1.93 1.89 -13.62
C TYR A 137 -3.22 2.69 -13.78
N LEU A 138 -3.08 4.00 -13.94
CA LEU A 138 -4.18 4.93 -14.14
C LEU A 138 -4.26 5.27 -15.64
N VAL A 139 -4.92 4.43 -16.42
CA VAL A 139 -5.01 4.57 -17.88
C VAL A 139 -6.41 5.01 -18.27
N ALA A 140 -6.54 6.24 -18.78
CA ALA A 140 -7.83 6.84 -19.11
C ALA A 140 -8.83 6.70 -17.94
N ASP A 141 -9.95 6.01 -18.16
CA ASP A 141 -10.99 5.80 -17.14
C ASP A 141 -10.87 4.47 -16.40
N LYS A 142 -9.77 3.71 -16.66
CA LYS A 142 -9.53 2.39 -16.05
C LYS A 142 -8.44 2.46 -15.01
N VAL A 143 -8.56 1.60 -14.01
CA VAL A 143 -7.51 1.36 -13.03
C VAL A 143 -7.14 -0.10 -13.09
N GLU A 144 -5.88 -0.37 -13.41
CA GLU A 144 -5.34 -1.73 -13.47
C GLU A 144 -4.32 -1.92 -12.34
N PHE A 145 -4.15 -3.16 -11.88
CA PHE A 145 -3.30 -3.48 -10.75
C PHE A 145 -2.38 -4.65 -11.08
N GLU A 146 -1.16 -4.54 -10.61
CA GLU A 146 -0.21 -5.65 -10.53
C GLU A 146 0.28 -5.75 -9.09
N VAL A 147 0.08 -6.92 -8.47
CA VAL A 147 0.51 -7.18 -7.10
C VAL A 147 1.63 -8.18 -7.11
N GLN A 148 2.81 -7.73 -6.73
CA GLN A 148 3.97 -8.60 -6.59
C GLN A 148 4.21 -8.90 -5.11
N LYS A 149 3.84 -10.12 -4.72
CA LYS A 149 4.04 -10.62 -3.36
C LYS A 149 5.49 -11.06 -3.16
N GLY A 150 6.09 -10.64 -2.07
CA GLY A 150 7.48 -10.99 -1.76
C GLY A 150 8.49 -10.38 -2.72
N ALA A 151 8.20 -9.19 -3.23
CA ALA A 151 9.04 -8.46 -4.18
C ALA A 151 10.44 -8.16 -3.64
N LEU A 152 10.60 -8.04 -2.33
CA LEU A 152 11.86 -7.73 -1.67
C LEU A 152 12.16 -8.76 -0.59
N GLY A 153 13.43 -9.19 -0.49
CA GLY A 153 13.89 -10.04 0.59
C GLY A 153 13.90 -9.33 1.95
N TRP A 154 13.78 -10.11 3.01
CA TRP A 154 13.84 -9.61 4.39
C TRP A 154 15.28 -9.24 4.82
N GLU A 155 16.28 -9.86 4.21
CA GLU A 155 17.70 -9.72 4.54
C GLU A 155 18.30 -8.40 4.08
#